data_eadab7c39160c74b4b640f118aa2eb15
#
_entry.id   eadab7c39160c74b4b640f118aa2eb15
#
_cell.length_a   1.000
_cell.length_b   1.000
_cell.length_c   1.000
_cell.angle_alpha   90.00
_cell.angle_beta   90.00
_cell.angle_gamma   90.00
#
_symmetry.space_group_name_H-M   'P 1'
#
loop_
_entity.id
_entity.type
_entity.pdbx_description
1 polymer ?
#
loop_
_entity_poly.entity_id
_entity_poly.type
_entity_poly.pdbx_seq_one_letter_code
_entity_poly.pdbx_strand_id
1 'polypeptide(L)'
;MIWVDLDETLVHSLERPGSKRRTALVFEGGKLWANLRPGAREFLDALRRVAARDSNEVRLLTTAKCAYARTANDVFKLGFTPDQIVAREQWADNFDGQKPHHVDYLGVLIDNVSSRMAHVDKCVYLGIDARRLVLVPDYLGHPSDRFPRDWPAVVENVREILRGQSVLDDLDAVGGDR
;
A
#
# COMPACT_ATOMS: atom_id res chain seq x y z
N MET A 1 -2.47 3.27 11.97
CA MET A 1 -2.43 2.20 10.94
C MET A 1 -1.66 2.68 9.71
N ILE A 2 -0.84 1.84 9.09
CA ILE A 2 -0.18 2.13 7.81
C ILE A 2 -0.71 1.12 6.78
N TRP A 3 -1.30 1.62 5.71
CA TRP A 3 -1.81 0.82 4.60
C TRP A 3 -0.87 0.94 3.41
N VAL A 4 -0.55 -0.17 2.76
CA VAL A 4 0.32 -0.20 1.58
C VAL A 4 -0.43 -0.90 0.45
N ASP A 5 -0.49 -0.26 -0.71
CA ASP A 5 -1.03 -0.89 -1.91
C ASP A 5 -0.07 -1.92 -2.51
N LEU A 6 -0.59 -2.86 -3.29
CA LEU A 6 0.18 -3.95 -3.88
C LEU A 6 0.59 -3.66 -5.32
N ASP A 7 -0.42 -3.55 -6.21
CA ASP A 7 -0.17 -3.50 -7.65
C ASP A 7 0.35 -2.12 -8.08
N GLU A 8 1.37 -2.09 -8.91
CA GLU A 8 2.10 -0.90 -9.37
C GLU A 8 2.80 -0.12 -8.24
N THR A 9 2.56 -0.48 -6.98
CA THR A 9 3.25 0.06 -5.80
C THR A 9 4.44 -0.82 -5.40
N LEU A 10 4.19 -2.06 -5.04
CA LEU A 10 5.19 -3.05 -4.62
C LEU A 10 5.50 -4.08 -5.70
N VAL A 11 4.49 -4.44 -6.50
CA VAL A 11 4.53 -5.52 -7.49
C VAL A 11 3.96 -5.02 -8.81
N HIS A 12 4.59 -5.41 -9.93
CA HIS A 12 4.00 -5.24 -11.26
C HIS A 12 3.70 -6.60 -11.86
N SER A 13 2.46 -6.81 -12.29
CA SER A 13 2.00 -8.08 -12.84
C SER A 13 1.42 -7.95 -14.24
N LEU A 14 1.56 -9.00 -15.05
CA LEU A 14 1.01 -9.11 -16.39
C LEU A 14 0.42 -10.51 -16.62
N GLU A 15 -0.57 -10.59 -17.51
CA GLU A 15 -1.17 -11.86 -17.94
C GLU A 15 -0.20 -12.74 -18.75
N ARG A 16 0.80 -12.14 -19.39
CA ARG A 16 1.80 -12.82 -20.23
C ARG A 16 3.20 -12.57 -19.71
N PRO A 17 4.15 -13.53 -19.89
CA PRO A 17 5.51 -13.41 -19.36
C PRO A 17 6.29 -12.20 -19.88
N GLY A 18 5.93 -11.68 -21.04
CA GLY A 18 6.67 -10.60 -21.71
C GLY A 18 8.10 -11.03 -22.11
N SER A 19 8.94 -10.05 -22.49
CA SER A 19 10.34 -10.28 -22.90
C SER A 19 11.32 -10.33 -21.73
N LYS A 20 10.91 -10.00 -20.51
CA LYS A 20 11.77 -9.95 -19.31
C LYS A 20 11.49 -11.14 -18.40
N ARG A 21 12.54 -11.60 -17.70
CA ARG A 21 12.40 -12.66 -16.69
C ARG A 21 11.48 -12.19 -15.57
N ARG A 22 10.36 -12.91 -15.37
CA ARG A 22 9.36 -12.64 -14.35
C ARG A 22 9.06 -13.89 -13.57
N THR A 23 8.62 -13.73 -12.35
CA THR A 23 8.17 -14.83 -11.48
C THR A 23 6.72 -15.14 -11.81
N ALA A 24 6.43 -16.44 -12.03
CA ALA A 24 5.07 -16.90 -12.20
C ALA A 24 4.37 -16.94 -10.83
N LEU A 25 3.24 -16.25 -10.72
CA LEU A 25 2.31 -16.34 -9.59
C LEU A 25 1.13 -17.21 -10.01
N VAL A 26 1.03 -18.41 -9.43
CA VAL A 26 -0.08 -19.35 -9.68
C VAL A 26 -0.97 -19.36 -8.46
N PHE A 27 -2.23 -19.00 -8.61
CA PHE A 27 -3.21 -18.87 -7.54
C PHE A 27 -4.58 -19.40 -7.98
N GLU A 28 -5.48 -19.58 -7.04
CA GLU A 28 -6.84 -20.01 -7.36
C GLU A 28 -7.51 -19.00 -8.30
N GLY A 29 -7.94 -19.50 -9.45
CA GLY A 29 -8.58 -18.69 -10.50
C GLY A 29 -7.63 -18.04 -11.50
N GLY A 30 -6.30 -18.30 -11.45
CA GLY A 30 -5.43 -17.76 -12.48
C GLY A 30 -3.94 -17.92 -12.31
N LYS A 31 -3.25 -17.33 -13.30
CA LYS A 31 -1.79 -17.23 -13.32
C LYS A 31 -1.41 -15.85 -13.85
N LEU A 32 -0.51 -15.18 -13.16
CA LEU A 32 0.11 -13.93 -13.59
C LEU A 32 1.64 -14.06 -13.58
N TRP A 33 2.29 -13.14 -14.27
CA TRP A 33 3.73 -13.02 -14.30
C TRP A 33 4.14 -11.69 -13.68
N ALA A 34 4.91 -11.73 -12.59
CA ALA A 34 5.15 -10.56 -11.79
C ALA A 34 6.61 -10.30 -11.46
N ASN A 35 6.94 -9.06 -11.20
CA ASN A 35 8.20 -8.62 -10.62
C ASN A 35 7.93 -7.88 -9.31
N LEU A 36 8.75 -8.15 -8.31
CA LEU A 36 8.82 -7.32 -7.12
C LEU A 36 9.59 -6.04 -7.45
N ARG A 37 9.11 -4.90 -6.97
CA ARG A 37 9.84 -3.62 -7.04
C ARG A 37 11.14 -3.71 -6.24
N PRO A 38 12.26 -3.27 -6.80
CA PRO A 38 13.52 -3.26 -6.08
C PRO A 38 13.39 -2.50 -4.74
N GLY A 39 13.99 -3.04 -3.67
CA GLY A 39 13.93 -2.43 -2.33
C GLY A 39 12.59 -2.52 -1.59
N ALA A 40 11.56 -3.18 -2.14
CA ALA A 40 10.24 -3.24 -1.53
C ALA A 40 10.25 -3.95 -0.16
N ARG A 41 11.06 -4.98 0.03
CA ARG A 41 11.14 -5.68 1.33
C ARG A 41 11.79 -4.81 2.39
N GLU A 42 12.92 -4.20 2.06
CA GLU A 42 13.65 -3.27 2.94
C GLU A 42 12.77 -2.08 3.32
N PHE A 43 11.97 -1.60 2.38
CA PHE A 43 10.96 -0.57 2.61
C PHE A 43 9.90 -1.02 3.60
N LEU A 44 9.28 -2.20 3.40
CA LEU A 44 8.29 -2.76 4.31
C LEU A 44 8.86 -2.98 5.72
N ASP A 45 10.10 -3.43 5.82
CA ASP A 45 10.77 -3.59 7.12
C ASP A 45 11.02 -2.24 7.81
N ALA A 46 11.34 -1.20 7.04
CA ALA A 46 11.47 0.15 7.57
C ALA A 46 10.13 0.71 8.06
N LEU A 47 9.03 0.49 7.31
CA LEU A 47 7.68 0.86 7.74
C LEU A 47 7.26 0.15 9.02
N ARG A 48 7.54 -1.15 9.14
CA ARG A 48 7.25 -1.92 10.36
C ARG A 48 7.99 -1.38 11.57
N ARG A 49 9.25 -0.96 11.40
CA ARG A 49 10.01 -0.31 12.48
C ARG A 49 9.41 1.04 12.90
N VAL A 50 8.87 1.80 11.96
CA VAL A 50 8.15 3.06 12.28
C VAL A 50 6.85 2.72 13.01
N ALA A 51 6.04 1.83 12.46
CA ALA A 51 4.76 1.42 13.03
C ALA A 51 4.89 0.92 14.48
N ALA A 52 5.88 0.07 14.75
CA ALA A 52 6.09 -0.52 16.06
C ALA A 52 6.39 0.52 17.17
N ARG A 53 6.98 1.67 16.83
CA ARG A 53 7.28 2.75 17.79
C ARG A 53 6.03 3.46 18.28
N ASP A 54 5.01 3.55 17.44
CA ASP A 54 3.79 4.31 17.69
C ASP A 54 2.57 3.37 17.84
N SER A 55 2.79 2.10 18.22
CA SER A 55 1.76 1.07 18.38
C SER A 55 0.85 0.92 17.15
N ASN A 56 1.37 1.24 15.98
CA ASN A 56 0.70 1.08 14.71
C ASN A 56 1.04 -0.28 14.07
N GLU A 57 0.30 -0.64 13.04
CA GLU A 57 0.49 -1.85 12.26
C GLU A 57 0.62 -1.50 10.77
N VAL A 58 1.38 -2.30 10.01
CA VAL A 58 1.47 -2.21 8.55
C VAL A 58 0.59 -3.29 7.95
N ARG A 59 -0.34 -2.90 7.09
CA ARG A 59 -1.27 -3.80 6.39
C ARG A 59 -1.23 -3.58 4.89
N LEU A 60 -1.56 -4.63 4.15
CA LEU A 60 -1.72 -4.59 2.71
C LEU A 60 -3.18 -4.26 2.37
N LEU A 61 -3.40 -3.27 1.50
CA LEU A 61 -4.72 -2.88 1.01
C LEU A 61 -4.72 -2.89 -0.52
N THR A 62 -5.40 -3.85 -1.14
CA THR A 62 -5.38 -4.00 -2.59
C THR A 62 -6.77 -4.25 -3.20
N THR A 63 -7.01 -3.74 -4.41
CA THR A 63 -8.19 -4.07 -5.23
C THR A 63 -8.09 -5.43 -5.90
N ALA A 64 -6.97 -6.12 -5.79
CA ALA A 64 -6.76 -7.45 -6.32
C ALA A 64 -7.53 -8.53 -5.54
N LYS A 65 -7.68 -9.71 -6.14
CA LYS A 65 -8.24 -10.88 -5.46
C LYS A 65 -7.34 -11.35 -4.31
N CYS A 66 -7.94 -11.82 -3.23
CA CYS A 66 -7.25 -12.32 -2.04
C CYS A 66 -6.25 -13.44 -2.38
N ALA A 67 -6.66 -14.40 -3.22
CA ALA A 67 -5.78 -15.49 -3.65
C ALA A 67 -4.52 -14.99 -4.35
N TYR A 68 -4.62 -13.98 -5.21
CA TYR A 68 -3.45 -13.36 -5.84
C TYR A 68 -2.59 -12.62 -4.82
N ALA A 69 -3.19 -11.79 -3.98
CA ALA A 69 -2.46 -10.99 -2.99
C ALA A 69 -1.67 -11.87 -2.01
N ARG A 70 -2.26 -12.96 -1.53
CA ARG A 70 -1.59 -13.96 -0.68
C ARG A 70 -0.44 -14.64 -1.42
N THR A 71 -0.66 -15.08 -2.67
CA THR A 71 0.39 -15.70 -3.48
C THR A 71 1.56 -14.73 -3.71
N ALA A 72 1.28 -13.46 -4.02
CA ALA A 72 2.32 -12.44 -4.17
C ALA A 72 3.09 -12.22 -2.85
N ASN A 73 2.38 -12.15 -1.72
CA ASN A 73 2.99 -12.06 -0.39
C ASN A 73 3.97 -13.21 -0.14
N ASP A 74 3.55 -14.44 -0.39
CA ASP A 74 4.34 -15.65 -0.08
C ASP A 74 5.55 -15.79 -1.03
N VAL A 75 5.32 -15.63 -2.33
CA VAL A 75 6.36 -15.76 -3.36
C VAL A 75 7.42 -14.66 -3.23
N PHE A 76 7.00 -13.43 -2.98
CA PHE A 76 7.91 -12.30 -2.83
C PHE A 76 8.36 -12.07 -1.38
N LYS A 77 7.87 -12.87 -0.43
CA LYS A 77 8.23 -12.79 0.99
C LYS A 77 8.01 -11.39 1.55
N LEU A 78 6.82 -10.83 1.33
CA LEU A 78 6.47 -9.49 1.79
C LEU A 78 6.24 -9.44 3.31
N GLY A 79 5.98 -10.59 3.95
CA GLY A 79 5.92 -10.75 5.39
C GLY A 79 4.61 -10.28 6.04
N PHE A 80 3.50 -10.25 5.30
CA PHE A 80 2.18 -10.02 5.86
C PHE A 80 1.56 -11.34 6.33
N THR A 81 0.90 -11.32 7.49
CA THR A 81 0.02 -12.41 7.93
C THR A 81 -1.32 -12.35 7.18
N PRO A 82 -2.09 -13.45 7.11
CA PRO A 82 -3.34 -13.47 6.36
C PRO A 82 -4.37 -12.41 6.79
N ASP A 83 -4.39 -12.03 8.06
CA ASP A 83 -5.25 -11.01 8.66
C ASP A 83 -4.77 -9.58 8.36
N GLN A 84 -3.51 -9.41 7.97
CA GLN A 84 -2.95 -8.13 7.54
C GLN A 84 -3.20 -7.83 6.04
N ILE A 85 -3.76 -8.78 5.28
CA ILE A 85 -4.05 -8.63 3.85
C ILE A 85 -5.54 -8.35 3.68
N VAL A 86 -5.86 -7.11 3.29
CA VAL A 86 -7.23 -6.67 2.96
C VAL A 86 -7.36 -6.57 1.45
N ALA A 87 -8.09 -7.50 0.87
CA ALA A 87 -8.24 -7.68 -0.58
C ALA A 87 -9.72 -7.50 -1.00
N ARG A 88 -9.96 -7.52 -2.30
CA ARG A 88 -11.27 -7.28 -2.93
C ARG A 88 -12.44 -7.98 -2.24
N GLU A 89 -12.31 -9.27 -1.92
CA GLU A 89 -13.38 -10.08 -1.36
C GLU A 89 -13.82 -9.64 0.04
N GLN A 90 -13.02 -8.86 0.73
CA GLN A 90 -13.35 -8.31 2.04
C GLN A 90 -14.19 -7.03 1.96
N TRP A 91 -14.43 -6.54 0.74
CA TRP A 91 -15.25 -5.36 0.45
C TRP A 91 -16.42 -5.67 -0.48
N ALA A 92 -16.76 -6.96 -0.65
CA ALA A 92 -17.57 -7.48 -1.75
C ALA A 92 -18.95 -6.85 -1.92
N ASP A 93 -19.57 -6.37 -0.85
CA ASP A 93 -20.95 -5.88 -0.92
C ASP A 93 -21.08 -4.47 -1.53
N ASN A 94 -19.97 -3.74 -1.72
CA ASN A 94 -19.97 -2.37 -2.25
C ASN A 94 -18.79 -2.11 -3.21
N PHE A 95 -18.27 -3.13 -3.89
CA PHE A 95 -17.12 -2.96 -4.76
C PHE A 95 -17.53 -2.30 -6.09
N ASP A 96 -17.28 -1.01 -6.18
CA ASP A 96 -17.41 -0.21 -7.41
C ASP A 96 -16.07 0.00 -8.14
N GLY A 97 -15.02 -0.73 -7.75
CA GLY A 97 -13.65 -0.59 -8.26
C GLY A 97 -12.77 0.32 -7.41
N GLN A 98 -13.32 0.94 -6.36
CA GLN A 98 -12.60 1.83 -5.45
C GLN A 98 -12.19 1.09 -4.18
N LYS A 99 -11.15 1.58 -3.49
CA LYS A 99 -10.82 1.12 -2.15
C LYS A 99 -11.89 1.59 -1.16
N PRO A 100 -12.25 0.79 -0.15
CA PRO A 100 -13.39 1.08 0.71
C PRO A 100 -13.19 2.35 1.53
N HIS A 101 -14.18 3.21 1.52
CA HIS A 101 -14.22 4.46 2.29
C HIS A 101 -14.30 4.24 3.81
N HIS A 102 -14.68 3.03 4.24
CA HIS A 102 -14.92 2.67 5.64
C HIS A 102 -13.80 1.85 6.30
N VAL A 103 -12.74 1.55 5.58
CA VAL A 103 -11.51 1.11 6.24
C VAL A 103 -11.07 2.28 7.09
N ASP A 104 -10.95 2.06 8.39
CA ASP A 104 -10.65 3.10 9.37
C ASP A 104 -9.43 3.92 8.93
N TYR A 105 -9.69 5.08 8.32
CA TYR A 105 -8.68 5.96 7.71
C TYR A 105 -7.94 6.81 8.75
N LEU A 106 -7.97 6.43 10.02
CA LEU A 106 -7.08 7.00 11.05
C LEU A 106 -5.60 6.69 10.75
N GLY A 107 -5.31 6.09 9.57
CA GLY A 107 -3.99 5.70 9.14
C GLY A 107 -3.47 6.47 7.92
N VAL A 108 -2.27 6.08 7.49
CA VAL A 108 -1.61 6.56 6.28
C VAL A 108 -1.78 5.52 5.19
N LEU A 109 -2.16 5.92 3.98
CA LEU A 109 -2.17 5.06 2.80
C LEU A 109 -0.98 5.41 1.89
N ILE A 110 -0.20 4.40 1.53
CA ILE A 110 0.84 4.47 0.50
C ILE A 110 0.28 3.78 -0.74
N ASP A 111 0.14 4.55 -1.83
CA ASP A 111 -0.47 4.07 -3.07
C ASP A 111 0.28 4.63 -4.28
N ASN A 112 0.19 3.94 -5.43
CA ASN A 112 0.76 4.47 -6.66
C ASN A 112 -0.13 5.56 -7.25
N VAL A 113 0.50 6.44 -7.97
CA VAL A 113 -0.20 7.39 -8.86
C VAL A 113 0.12 7.00 -10.30
N SER A 114 -0.93 6.75 -11.09
CA SER A 114 -0.73 6.73 -12.52
C SER A 114 -0.25 8.12 -12.94
N SER A 115 0.72 8.19 -13.84
CA SER A 115 1.29 9.44 -14.36
C SER A 115 0.26 10.42 -14.96
N ARG A 116 -1.02 10.02 -14.99
CA ARG A 116 -2.15 10.77 -15.54
C ARG A 116 -3.10 11.32 -14.49
N MET A 117 -2.90 11.03 -13.22
CA MET A 117 -3.82 11.43 -12.15
C MET A 117 -3.09 12.38 -11.18
N ALA A 118 -3.63 13.57 -10.98
CA ALA A 118 -3.13 14.50 -9.98
C ALA A 118 -3.38 13.98 -8.56
N HIS A 119 -2.57 14.42 -7.58
CA HIS A 119 -2.70 14.01 -6.18
C HIS A 119 -4.11 14.25 -5.64
N VAL A 120 -4.69 15.43 -5.93
CA VAL A 120 -6.06 15.77 -5.49
C VAL A 120 -7.09 14.81 -6.07
N ASP A 121 -6.99 14.49 -7.37
CA ASP A 121 -7.91 13.56 -8.02
C ASP A 121 -7.82 12.16 -7.43
N LYS A 122 -6.60 11.71 -7.07
CA LYS A 122 -6.39 10.43 -6.38
C LYS A 122 -7.02 10.43 -5.00
N CYS A 123 -6.92 11.51 -4.24
CA CYS A 123 -7.56 11.65 -2.93
C CYS A 123 -9.09 11.58 -3.05
N VAL A 124 -9.67 12.29 -4.03
CA VAL A 124 -11.11 12.25 -4.30
C VAL A 124 -11.54 10.84 -4.69
N TYR A 125 -10.81 10.20 -5.61
CA TYR A 125 -11.09 8.84 -6.06
C TYR A 125 -11.05 7.81 -4.91
N LEU A 126 -10.09 7.94 -3.99
CA LEU A 126 -9.95 7.04 -2.85
C LEU A 126 -10.82 7.46 -1.65
N GLY A 127 -11.41 8.66 -1.66
CA GLY A 127 -12.15 9.19 -0.52
C GLY A 127 -11.28 9.40 0.71
N ILE A 128 -10.01 9.71 0.53
CA ILE A 128 -9.02 9.86 1.61
C ILE A 128 -8.59 11.32 1.77
N ASP A 129 -8.31 11.74 3.00
CA ASP A 129 -7.66 13.02 3.28
C ASP A 129 -6.27 13.09 2.61
N ALA A 130 -6.03 14.15 1.84
CA ALA A 130 -4.77 14.37 1.14
C ALA A 130 -3.54 14.31 2.05
N ARG A 131 -3.69 14.70 3.32
CA ARG A 131 -2.63 14.65 4.34
C ARG A 131 -2.26 13.22 4.77
N ARG A 132 -3.09 12.23 4.45
CA ARG A 132 -2.91 10.81 4.82
C ARG A 132 -2.53 9.93 3.63
N LEU A 133 -2.42 10.51 2.45
CA LEU A 133 -2.03 9.81 1.23
C LEU A 133 -0.59 10.11 0.85
N VAL A 134 0.24 9.07 0.82
CA VAL A 134 1.61 9.13 0.31
C VAL A 134 1.65 8.47 -1.06
N LEU A 135 1.89 9.26 -2.09
CA LEU A 135 1.95 8.77 -3.46
C LEU A 135 3.36 8.33 -3.85
N VAL A 136 3.42 7.20 -4.53
CA VAL A 136 4.64 6.69 -5.15
C VAL A 136 4.42 6.53 -6.66
N PRO A 137 5.45 6.69 -7.49
CA PRO A 137 5.31 6.47 -8.94
C PRO A 137 4.93 5.03 -9.26
N ASP A 138 4.18 4.84 -10.36
CA ASP A 138 3.85 3.51 -10.86
C ASP A 138 5.11 2.67 -11.07
N TYR A 139 5.11 1.46 -10.57
CA TYR A 139 6.12 0.48 -10.88
C TYR A 139 5.73 -0.36 -12.09
N LEU A 140 6.38 -0.15 -13.22
CA LEU A 140 6.10 -0.83 -14.49
C LEU A 140 6.98 -2.07 -14.72
N GLY A 141 7.48 -2.67 -13.66
CA GLY A 141 8.26 -3.90 -13.71
C GLY A 141 9.67 -3.75 -14.30
N HIS A 142 10.21 -2.53 -14.36
CA HIS A 142 11.53 -2.29 -14.91
C HIS A 142 12.62 -2.53 -13.85
N PRO A 143 13.66 -3.37 -14.14
CA PRO A 143 14.71 -3.64 -13.16
C PRO A 143 15.61 -2.42 -12.86
N SER A 144 15.60 -1.41 -13.72
CA SER A 144 16.26 -0.12 -13.50
C SER A 144 15.36 0.95 -12.92
N ASP A 145 14.27 0.56 -12.26
CA ASP A 145 13.47 1.49 -11.48
C ASP A 145 14.37 2.20 -10.46
N ARG A 146 14.41 3.53 -10.54
CA ARG A 146 15.27 4.35 -9.67
C ARG A 146 14.59 4.74 -8.36
N PHE A 147 13.30 4.55 -8.27
CA PHE A 147 12.50 4.91 -7.10
C PHE A 147 12.96 4.26 -5.78
N PRO A 148 13.59 3.06 -5.75
CA PRO A 148 14.12 2.52 -4.50
C PRO A 148 15.04 3.45 -3.71
N ARG A 149 15.65 4.43 -4.37
CA ARG A 149 16.45 5.47 -3.69
C ARG A 149 15.60 6.43 -2.87
N ASP A 150 14.31 6.55 -3.20
CA ASP A 150 13.36 7.47 -2.55
C ASP A 150 12.57 6.80 -1.42
N TRP A 151 12.68 5.47 -1.22
CA TRP A 151 12.03 4.76 -0.12
C TRP A 151 12.30 5.37 1.26
N PRO A 152 13.53 5.81 1.59
CA PRO A 152 13.78 6.49 2.86
C PRO A 152 12.96 7.76 3.05
N ALA A 153 12.77 8.55 1.99
CA ALA A 153 11.95 9.76 2.03
C ALA A 153 10.46 9.44 2.23
N VAL A 154 9.96 8.36 1.61
CA VAL A 154 8.59 7.87 1.83
C VAL A 154 8.39 7.46 3.29
N VAL A 155 9.33 6.72 3.87
CA VAL A 155 9.28 6.28 5.27
C VAL A 155 9.27 7.49 6.22
N GLU A 156 10.07 8.52 5.94
CA GLU A 156 10.11 9.73 6.77
C GLU A 156 8.80 10.52 6.66
N ASN A 157 8.23 10.65 5.47
CA ASN A 157 6.93 11.28 5.28
C ASN A 157 5.83 10.58 6.05
N VAL A 158 5.78 9.24 6.01
CA VAL A 158 4.85 8.44 6.84
C VAL A 158 5.02 8.74 8.33
N ARG A 159 6.27 8.81 8.80
CA ARG A 159 6.58 9.12 10.20
C ARG A 159 6.09 10.50 10.61
N GLU A 160 6.29 11.52 9.77
CA GLU A 160 5.82 12.87 10.02
C GLU A 160 4.29 12.96 10.10
N ILE A 161 3.59 12.26 9.19
CA ILE A 161 2.13 12.20 9.21
C ILE A 161 1.63 11.56 10.52
N LEU A 162 2.21 10.44 10.93
CA LEU A 162 1.81 9.75 12.16
C LEU A 162 2.06 10.62 13.40
N ARG A 163 3.18 11.35 13.46
CA ARG A 163 3.47 12.29 14.56
C ARG A 163 2.49 13.45 14.59
N GLY A 164 2.12 13.99 13.43
CA GLY A 164 1.12 15.05 13.32
C GLY A 164 -0.26 14.60 13.79
N GLN A 165 -0.63 13.33 13.57
CA GLN A 165 -1.88 12.75 14.08
C GLN A 165 -1.89 12.65 15.60
N SER A 166 -0.80 12.17 16.21
CA SER A 166 -0.67 12.07 17.67
C SER A 166 -0.90 13.42 18.37
N VAL A 167 -0.39 14.51 17.81
CA VAL A 167 -0.60 15.85 18.39
C VAL A 167 -2.04 16.32 18.26
N LEU A 168 -2.75 15.95 17.18
CA LEU A 168 -4.16 16.32 17.00
C LEU A 168 -5.07 15.51 17.94
N ASP A 169 -4.81 14.20 18.09
CA ASP A 169 -5.56 13.34 19.01
C ASP A 169 -5.39 13.79 20.47
N ASP A 170 -4.21 14.25 20.87
CA ASP A 170 -3.94 14.83 22.20
C ASP A 170 -4.69 16.17 22.43
N LEU A 171 -4.83 17.00 21.38
CA LEU A 171 -5.54 18.27 21.48
C LEU A 171 -7.07 18.07 21.58
N ASP A 172 -7.63 17.10 20.87
CA ASP A 172 -9.06 16.77 20.94
C ASP A 172 -9.41 16.13 22.29
N ALA A 173 -8.51 15.35 22.88
CA ALA A 173 -8.69 14.78 24.22
C ALA A 173 -8.72 15.87 25.33
N VAL A 174 -7.98 16.96 25.17
CA VAL A 174 -7.92 18.09 26.13
C VAL A 174 -9.09 19.07 25.93
N GLY A 175 -9.69 19.11 24.72
CA GLY A 175 -10.81 20.02 24.38
C GLY A 175 -12.20 19.52 24.77
N GLY A 176 -12.34 18.27 25.21
CA GLY A 176 -13.63 17.62 25.49
C GLY A 176 -14.29 17.95 26.84
N ASP A 177 -13.66 18.73 27.70
CA ASP A 177 -14.16 19.11 29.02
C ASP A 177 -14.56 20.60 29.12
N ARG A 178 -15.41 21.05 28.20
CA ARG A 178 -16.05 22.37 28.33
C ARG A 178 -17.54 22.30 28.00
#